data_f8654c26af7a2963f69b88a885a9fa32
#
_entry.id   f8654c26af7a2963f69b88a885a9fa32
#
_cell.length_a   1.000
_cell.length_b   1.000
_cell.length_c   1.000
_cell.angle_alpha   90.00
_cell.angle_beta   90.00
_cell.angle_gamma   90.00
#
_symmetry.space_group_name_H-M   'P 1'
#
loop_
_entity.id
_entity.type
_entity.pdbx_description
1 polymer ?
#
loop_
_entity_poly.entity_id
_entity_poly.type
_entity_poly.pdbx_seq_one_letter_code
_entity_poly.pdbx_strand_id
1 'polypeptide(L)'
;MAQKMRGVTLHATWAPKPGFKLGAKDIDHVQTYLGSQVWKDPYITIDEYDIPEPGPGQVLIKVKACGICGSDVHMAQAKDDGYIFYPGLTGFACILGHELSGVVVKGGPGAKDKATNKPFKGGEMVCAEEMLWCGSCKPCADGWPNHCERLDEIGFNVNGAFCEYIVLPDRCLWSLEPLRRQYKDERDIFLAGSLVEPCSVGYNAVIERGGGIRPGDNVVICGTGPVGLAA
;
A
#
# COMPACT_ATOMS: atom_id res chain seq x y z
N MET A 1 -2.62 30.01 -5.24
CA MET A 1 -2.83 28.80 -6.08
C MET A 1 -2.44 27.61 -5.23
N ALA A 2 -3.21 26.52 -5.27
CA ALA A 2 -2.82 25.28 -4.58
C ALA A 2 -1.50 24.77 -5.15
N GLN A 3 -0.63 24.25 -4.30
CA GLN A 3 0.63 23.66 -4.73
C GLN A 3 0.35 22.31 -5.39
N LYS A 4 0.97 22.05 -6.54
CA LYS A 4 0.77 20.84 -7.34
C LYS A 4 1.82 19.78 -7.04
N MET A 5 1.46 18.53 -7.25
CA MET A 5 2.33 17.36 -7.25
C MET A 5 2.05 16.50 -8.48
N ARG A 6 2.99 15.63 -8.85
CA ARG A 6 2.81 14.61 -9.88
C ARG A 6 2.55 13.25 -9.27
N GLY A 7 1.76 12.45 -9.98
CA GLY A 7 1.50 11.05 -9.63
C GLY A 7 1.49 10.16 -10.86
N VAL A 8 1.94 8.93 -10.69
CA VAL A 8 1.89 7.87 -11.73
C VAL A 8 0.56 7.15 -11.57
N THR A 9 -0.37 7.44 -12.48
CA THR A 9 -1.75 6.95 -12.44
C THR A 9 -1.95 5.78 -13.38
N LEU A 10 -2.53 4.71 -12.88
CA LEU A 10 -3.02 3.60 -13.69
C LEU A 10 -4.50 3.80 -14.00
N HIS A 11 -4.82 3.68 -15.26
CA HIS A 11 -6.17 3.69 -15.81
C HIS A 11 -6.50 2.34 -16.41
N ALA A 12 -7.76 1.93 -16.36
CA ALA A 12 -8.27 0.77 -17.08
C ALA A 12 -9.77 0.92 -17.37
N THR A 13 -10.28 0.19 -18.35
CA THR A 13 -11.68 0.20 -18.71
C THR A 13 -12.46 -0.82 -17.89
N TRP A 14 -13.58 -0.41 -17.28
CA TRP A 14 -14.53 -1.32 -16.66
C TRP A 14 -15.28 -2.12 -17.71
N ALA A 15 -14.98 -3.41 -17.84
CA ALA A 15 -15.53 -4.32 -18.84
C ALA A 15 -15.61 -5.75 -18.29
N PRO A 16 -16.60 -6.07 -17.45
CA PRO A 16 -16.73 -7.44 -16.88
C PRO A 16 -16.72 -8.50 -17.98
N LYS A 17 -15.99 -9.60 -17.77
CA LYS A 17 -15.93 -10.73 -18.71
C LYS A 17 -17.32 -11.29 -18.97
N PRO A 18 -17.61 -11.79 -20.18
CA PRO A 18 -18.86 -12.46 -20.49
C PRO A 18 -19.15 -13.58 -19.49
N GLY A 19 -20.34 -13.56 -18.88
CA GLY A 19 -20.76 -14.52 -17.86
C GLY A 19 -20.21 -14.27 -16.44
N PHE A 20 -19.31 -13.33 -16.25
CA PHE A 20 -18.87 -12.94 -14.91
C PHE A 20 -20.00 -12.20 -14.18
N LYS A 21 -20.34 -12.66 -12.97
CA LYS A 21 -21.35 -12.02 -12.14
C LYS A 21 -20.63 -11.14 -11.10
N LEU A 22 -20.93 -9.85 -11.12
CA LEU A 22 -20.49 -8.92 -10.10
C LEU A 22 -21.02 -9.35 -8.73
N GLY A 23 -20.14 -9.34 -7.73
CA GLY A 23 -20.51 -9.61 -6.34
C GLY A 23 -21.09 -8.36 -5.66
N ALA A 24 -21.67 -8.56 -4.47
CA ALA A 24 -22.20 -7.46 -3.67
C ALA A 24 -21.12 -6.44 -3.20
N LYS A 25 -19.85 -6.82 -3.31
CA LYS A 25 -18.71 -5.96 -2.96
C LYS A 25 -18.15 -5.17 -4.15
N ASP A 26 -18.60 -5.44 -5.37
CA ASP A 26 -18.24 -4.64 -6.54
C ASP A 26 -19.09 -3.37 -6.52
N ILE A 27 -18.46 -2.23 -6.25
CA ILE A 27 -19.14 -0.97 -5.93
C ILE A 27 -19.30 -0.13 -7.19
N ASP A 28 -20.52 0.03 -7.66
CA ASP A 28 -20.95 0.98 -8.69
C ASP A 28 -19.97 1.18 -9.88
N HIS A 29 -19.34 0.09 -10.32
CA HIS A 29 -18.30 0.10 -11.36
C HIS A 29 -17.04 0.91 -10.99
N VAL A 30 -16.78 1.12 -9.70
CA VAL A 30 -15.65 1.90 -9.19
C VAL A 30 -14.51 1.01 -8.72
N GLN A 31 -14.84 -0.11 -8.06
CA GLN A 31 -13.84 -1.08 -7.60
C GLN A 31 -14.37 -2.51 -7.69
N THR A 32 -13.45 -3.47 -7.66
CA THR A 32 -13.79 -4.90 -7.65
C THR A 32 -12.78 -5.69 -6.83
N TYR A 33 -13.21 -6.79 -6.22
CA TYR A 33 -12.33 -7.78 -5.57
C TYR A 33 -11.72 -8.79 -6.56
N LEU A 34 -12.05 -8.71 -7.85
CA LEU A 34 -11.58 -9.61 -8.90
C LEU A 34 -11.13 -8.83 -10.14
N GLY A 35 -10.06 -8.03 -10.00
CA GLY A 35 -9.55 -7.12 -11.03
C GLY A 35 -9.38 -7.76 -12.40
N SER A 36 -8.77 -8.95 -12.47
CA SER A 36 -8.54 -9.68 -13.74
C SER A 36 -9.80 -10.20 -14.43
N GLN A 37 -10.98 -10.06 -13.82
CA GLN A 37 -12.26 -10.40 -14.43
C GLN A 37 -13.01 -9.19 -14.95
N VAL A 38 -12.55 -7.99 -14.60
CA VAL A 38 -13.34 -6.75 -14.80
C VAL A 38 -12.55 -5.67 -15.54
N TRP A 39 -11.29 -5.44 -15.18
CA TRP A 39 -10.49 -4.35 -15.74
C TRP A 39 -9.75 -4.75 -17.01
N LYS A 40 -9.88 -3.93 -18.03
CA LYS A 40 -9.34 -4.17 -19.37
C LYS A 40 -8.58 -2.97 -19.90
N ASP A 41 -7.62 -3.25 -20.80
CA ASP A 41 -6.85 -2.25 -21.54
C ASP A 41 -6.16 -1.22 -20.62
N PRO A 42 -5.29 -1.68 -19.66
CA PRO A 42 -4.62 -0.79 -18.73
C PRO A 42 -3.60 0.11 -19.42
N TYR A 43 -3.50 1.36 -18.96
CA TYR A 43 -2.45 2.29 -19.38
C TYR A 43 -2.05 3.23 -18.25
N ILE A 44 -0.82 3.75 -18.33
CA ILE A 44 -0.24 4.61 -17.29
C ILE A 44 -0.09 6.03 -17.83
N THR A 45 -0.41 7.02 -16.98
CA THR A 45 -0.13 8.44 -17.22
C THR A 45 0.67 9.03 -16.05
N ILE A 46 1.28 10.18 -16.29
CA ILE A 46 1.83 11.03 -15.22
C ILE A 46 0.94 12.27 -15.17
N ASP A 47 0.15 12.36 -14.12
CA ASP A 47 -0.86 13.39 -13.95
C ASP A 47 -0.49 14.38 -12.86
N GLU A 48 -1.05 15.59 -12.95
CA GLU A 48 -0.93 16.62 -11.91
C GLU A 48 -2.14 16.58 -10.97
N TYR A 49 -1.83 16.64 -9.67
CA TYR A 49 -2.80 16.66 -8.58
C TYR A 49 -2.55 17.85 -7.67
N ASP A 50 -3.57 18.33 -6.99
CA ASP A 50 -3.37 19.20 -5.84
C ASP A 50 -2.73 18.41 -4.69
N ILE A 51 -1.77 19.01 -3.97
CA ILE A 51 -1.23 18.37 -2.77
C ILE A 51 -2.38 18.24 -1.77
N PRO A 52 -2.69 17.02 -1.28
CA PRO A 52 -3.83 16.81 -0.40
C PRO A 52 -3.60 17.40 0.99
N GLU A 53 -4.69 17.83 1.62
CA GLU A 53 -4.68 18.29 3.00
C GLU A 53 -5.09 17.16 3.95
N PRO A 54 -4.35 16.93 5.07
CA PRO A 54 -4.69 15.89 6.01
C PRO A 54 -5.90 16.28 6.85
N GLY A 55 -6.92 15.43 6.85
CA GLY A 55 -8.09 15.52 7.73
C GLY A 55 -7.81 15.01 9.15
N PRO A 56 -8.84 14.93 10.01
CA PRO A 56 -8.70 14.41 11.37
C PRO A 56 -8.08 12.99 11.40
N GLY A 57 -7.04 12.78 12.23
CA GLY A 57 -6.34 11.51 12.35
C GLY A 57 -5.49 11.12 11.13
N GLN A 58 -5.28 12.04 10.21
CA GLN A 58 -4.48 11.81 9.01
C GLN A 58 -3.16 12.59 9.06
N VAL A 59 -2.20 12.16 8.24
CA VAL A 59 -0.87 12.73 8.18
C VAL A 59 -0.47 12.92 6.72
N LEU A 60 -0.01 14.12 6.35
CA LEU A 60 0.60 14.41 5.07
C LEU A 60 2.08 14.00 5.10
N ILE A 61 2.46 13.16 4.17
CA ILE A 61 3.81 12.61 4.04
C ILE A 61 4.39 13.04 2.69
N LYS A 62 5.61 13.55 2.72
CA LYS A 62 6.44 13.71 1.52
C LYS A 62 7.15 12.39 1.25
N VAL A 63 6.79 11.72 0.17
CA VAL A 63 7.38 10.44 -0.21
C VAL A 63 8.86 10.62 -0.56
N LYS A 64 9.70 9.72 -0.08
CA LYS A 64 11.15 9.70 -0.31
C LYS A 64 11.61 8.47 -1.07
N ALA A 65 10.96 7.34 -0.83
CA ALA A 65 11.14 6.11 -1.58
C ALA A 65 9.83 5.34 -1.62
N CYS A 66 9.60 4.63 -2.72
CA CYS A 66 8.52 3.68 -2.87
C CYS A 66 9.02 2.53 -3.74
N GLY A 67 8.90 1.31 -3.26
CA GLY A 67 9.24 0.10 -4.01
C GLY A 67 8.20 -0.17 -5.10
N ILE A 68 8.61 -0.94 -6.11
CA ILE A 68 7.73 -1.44 -7.17
C ILE A 68 7.46 -2.92 -6.87
N CYS A 69 6.23 -3.23 -6.53
CA CYS A 69 5.76 -4.59 -6.28
C CYS A 69 5.41 -5.31 -7.59
N GLY A 70 5.46 -6.63 -7.57
CA GLY A 70 4.92 -7.45 -8.66
C GLY A 70 3.42 -7.20 -8.93
N SER A 71 2.66 -6.79 -7.93
CA SER A 71 1.26 -6.40 -8.08
C SER A 71 1.08 -5.15 -8.94
N ASP A 72 1.93 -4.12 -8.78
CA ASP A 72 1.91 -2.92 -9.65
C ASP A 72 2.10 -3.31 -11.11
N VAL A 73 3.07 -4.21 -11.37
CA VAL A 73 3.35 -4.73 -12.71
C VAL A 73 2.16 -5.52 -13.25
N HIS A 74 1.55 -6.39 -12.43
CA HIS A 74 0.41 -7.21 -12.85
C HIS A 74 -0.87 -6.40 -13.06
N MET A 75 -1.03 -5.27 -12.39
CA MET A 75 -2.13 -4.33 -12.66
C MET A 75 -1.90 -3.57 -13.97
N ALA A 76 -0.66 -3.21 -14.26
CA ALA A 76 -0.29 -2.44 -15.45
C ALA A 76 -0.15 -3.27 -16.74
N GLN A 77 -0.07 -4.59 -16.63
CA GLN A 77 0.06 -5.50 -17.76
C GLN A 77 -1.29 -6.13 -18.14
N ALA A 78 -1.54 -6.21 -19.45
CA ALA A 78 -2.68 -6.92 -20.00
C ALA A 78 -2.30 -8.33 -20.49
N LYS A 79 -3.22 -9.29 -20.32
CA LYS A 79 -3.22 -10.59 -20.97
C LYS A 79 -3.58 -10.44 -22.46
N ASP A 80 -3.48 -11.54 -23.24
CA ASP A 80 -3.86 -11.57 -24.65
C ASP A 80 -5.33 -11.16 -24.89
N ASP A 81 -6.21 -11.38 -23.90
CA ASP A 81 -7.61 -10.97 -23.95
C ASP A 81 -7.84 -9.50 -23.54
N GLY A 82 -6.77 -8.77 -23.23
CA GLY A 82 -6.76 -7.36 -22.83
C GLY A 82 -7.01 -7.13 -21.34
N TYR A 83 -7.35 -8.16 -20.54
CA TYR A 83 -7.59 -8.00 -19.12
C TYR A 83 -6.29 -7.99 -18.32
N ILE A 84 -6.28 -7.22 -17.20
CA ILE A 84 -5.12 -7.17 -16.31
C ILE A 84 -4.80 -8.55 -15.71
N PHE A 85 -3.54 -8.75 -15.30
CA PHE A 85 -3.13 -9.99 -14.65
C PHE A 85 -3.58 -10.05 -13.18
N TYR A 86 -3.63 -8.90 -12.50
CA TYR A 86 -3.86 -8.85 -11.05
C TYR A 86 -5.30 -9.30 -10.69
N PRO A 87 -5.45 -10.34 -9.82
CA PRO A 87 -6.75 -10.90 -9.52
C PRO A 87 -7.47 -10.28 -8.31
N GLY A 88 -6.78 -9.41 -7.53
CA GLY A 88 -7.27 -8.91 -6.25
C GLY A 88 -8.09 -7.63 -6.33
N LEU A 89 -8.21 -6.96 -5.16
CA LEU A 89 -8.91 -5.68 -5.03
C LEU A 89 -8.28 -4.62 -5.91
N THR A 90 -9.08 -3.95 -6.71
CA THR A 90 -8.65 -2.89 -7.61
C THR A 90 -9.75 -1.88 -7.86
N GLY A 91 -9.38 -0.60 -7.99
CA GLY A 91 -10.27 0.50 -8.36
C GLY A 91 -9.51 1.56 -9.16
N PHE A 92 -9.80 1.69 -10.45
CA PHE A 92 -9.11 2.63 -11.34
C PHE A 92 -10.02 3.81 -11.73
N ALA A 93 -9.47 5.03 -11.96
CA ALA A 93 -8.04 5.37 -11.98
C ALA A 93 -7.50 5.58 -10.55
N CYS A 94 -6.28 5.10 -10.29
CA CYS A 94 -5.58 5.38 -9.04
C CYS A 94 -4.07 5.55 -9.24
N ILE A 95 -3.42 6.33 -8.37
CA ILE A 95 -1.96 6.39 -8.27
C ILE A 95 -1.49 5.06 -7.69
N LEU A 96 -0.52 4.40 -8.33
CA LEU A 96 0.05 3.14 -7.87
C LEU A 96 1.06 3.31 -6.72
N GLY A 97 1.61 2.18 -6.23
CA GLY A 97 2.69 2.11 -5.24
C GLY A 97 2.22 2.08 -3.80
N HIS A 98 2.73 1.11 -3.03
CA HIS A 98 2.32 0.87 -1.64
C HIS A 98 3.49 0.55 -0.70
N GLU A 99 4.69 0.29 -1.20
CA GLU A 99 5.89 0.01 -0.43
C GLU A 99 6.63 1.32 -0.11
N LEU A 100 6.06 2.18 0.73
CA LEU A 100 6.50 3.57 0.86
C LEU A 100 7.26 3.90 2.15
N SER A 101 8.15 4.86 2.02
CA SER A 101 8.74 5.59 3.13
C SER A 101 8.83 7.09 2.82
N GLY A 102 8.83 7.91 3.86
CA GLY A 102 8.85 9.35 3.66
C GLY A 102 9.00 10.14 4.96
N VAL A 103 8.87 11.44 4.82
CA VAL A 103 8.95 12.41 5.92
C VAL A 103 7.57 13.01 6.16
N VAL A 104 7.14 13.03 7.40
CA VAL A 104 5.93 13.74 7.81
C VAL A 104 6.11 15.24 7.52
N VAL A 105 5.16 15.81 6.78
CA VAL A 105 5.07 17.25 6.54
C VAL A 105 4.26 17.90 7.65
N LYS A 106 3.06 17.36 7.90
CA LYS A 106 2.17 17.82 8.98
C LYS A 106 1.14 16.76 9.34
N GLY A 107 0.69 16.74 10.58
CA GLY A 107 -0.48 16.00 11.01
C GLY A 107 -1.75 16.83 10.92
N GLY A 108 -2.86 16.19 10.57
CA GLY A 108 -4.20 16.77 10.71
C GLY A 108 -4.66 16.79 12.17
N PRO A 109 -5.85 17.35 12.45
CA PRO A 109 -6.38 17.43 13.80
C PRO A 109 -6.42 16.07 14.50
N GLY A 110 -5.82 15.97 15.69
CA GLY A 110 -5.80 14.76 16.50
C GLY A 110 -4.83 13.68 16.07
N ALA A 111 -4.14 13.82 14.94
CA ALA A 111 -3.14 12.85 14.48
C ALA A 111 -1.96 12.73 15.43
N LYS A 112 -1.58 11.50 15.79
CA LYS A 112 -0.52 11.20 16.73
C LYS A 112 0.37 10.08 16.25
N ASP A 113 1.65 10.19 16.56
CA ASP A 113 2.58 9.07 16.48
C ASP A 113 2.19 7.99 17.51
N LYS A 114 1.86 6.81 17.04
CA LYS A 114 1.40 5.68 17.90
C LYS A 114 2.47 5.18 18.86
N ALA A 115 3.76 5.33 18.55
CA ALA A 115 4.85 4.91 19.43
C ALA A 115 5.01 5.85 20.63
N THR A 116 4.79 7.14 20.44
CA THR A 116 5.00 8.17 21.47
C THR A 116 3.71 8.75 22.05
N ASN A 117 2.57 8.51 21.39
CA ASN A 117 1.26 9.12 21.65
C ASN A 117 1.28 10.68 21.59
N LYS A 118 2.26 11.26 20.88
CA LYS A 118 2.42 12.72 20.74
C LYS A 118 1.97 13.15 19.34
N PRO A 119 1.47 14.38 19.20
CA PRO A 119 1.19 14.95 17.88
C PRO A 119 2.44 14.94 16.99
N PHE A 120 2.27 14.67 15.71
CA PHE A 120 3.32 14.85 14.72
C PHE A 120 3.72 16.32 14.63
N LYS A 121 5.04 16.57 14.57
CA LYS A 121 5.63 17.91 14.51
C LYS A 121 6.07 18.31 13.11
N GLY A 122 6.22 17.34 12.22
CA GLY A 122 6.89 17.45 10.93
C GLY A 122 8.37 17.10 11.04
N GLY A 123 8.87 16.40 10.04
CA GLY A 123 10.25 15.91 10.00
C GLY A 123 10.43 14.47 10.47
N GLU A 124 9.41 13.83 11.05
CA GLU A 124 9.48 12.40 11.43
C GLU A 124 9.61 11.52 10.19
N MET A 125 10.51 10.56 10.23
CA MET A 125 10.69 9.56 9.18
C MET A 125 9.78 8.37 9.45
N VAL A 126 8.98 8.01 8.45
CA VAL A 126 7.95 6.97 8.56
C VAL A 126 7.92 6.06 7.34
N CYS A 127 7.46 4.82 7.55
CA CYS A 127 6.87 3.96 6.53
C CYS A 127 5.40 3.70 6.86
N ALA A 128 4.68 3.05 5.97
CA ALA A 128 3.24 2.82 6.15
C ALA A 128 2.85 1.37 5.91
N GLU A 129 1.76 0.95 6.57
CA GLU A 129 1.00 -0.24 6.18
C GLU A 129 0.23 0.05 4.88
N GLU A 130 0.18 -0.93 4.00
CA GLU A 130 -0.57 -0.84 2.73
C GLU A 130 -2.08 -0.92 2.96
N MET A 131 -2.53 -1.79 3.89
CA MET A 131 -3.94 -2.06 4.14
C MET A 131 -4.59 -1.03 5.05
N LEU A 132 -5.66 -0.39 4.56
CA LEU A 132 -6.48 0.56 5.30
C LEU A 132 -7.72 -0.13 5.89
N TRP A 133 -7.51 -0.90 6.95
CA TRP A 133 -8.59 -1.62 7.64
C TRP A 133 -9.45 -0.71 8.53
N CYS A 134 -10.74 -1.02 8.69
CA CYS A 134 -11.71 -0.14 9.37
C CYS A 134 -11.64 -0.16 10.90
N GLY A 135 -11.10 -1.22 11.52
CA GLY A 135 -10.98 -1.39 12.96
C GLY A 135 -12.27 -1.72 13.73
N SER A 136 -13.42 -1.85 13.05
CA SER A 136 -14.73 -1.99 13.72
C SER A 136 -15.62 -3.10 13.17
N CYS A 137 -15.29 -3.75 12.06
CA CYS A 137 -16.00 -4.92 11.59
C CYS A 137 -15.59 -6.18 12.35
N LYS A 138 -16.35 -7.26 12.21
CA LYS A 138 -16.10 -8.49 12.94
C LYS A 138 -14.69 -9.06 12.70
N PRO A 139 -14.18 -9.21 11.46
CA PRO A 139 -12.82 -9.65 11.24
C PRO A 139 -11.76 -8.78 11.94
N CYS A 140 -11.91 -7.45 11.90
CA CYS A 140 -10.99 -6.55 12.61
C CYS A 140 -11.02 -6.76 14.13
N ALA A 141 -12.22 -6.92 14.71
CA ALA A 141 -12.38 -7.16 16.14
C ALA A 141 -11.82 -8.52 16.58
N ASP A 142 -11.86 -9.51 15.69
CA ASP A 142 -11.30 -10.86 15.90
C ASP A 142 -9.77 -10.92 15.70
N GLY A 143 -9.10 -9.79 15.36
CA GLY A 143 -7.65 -9.73 15.12
C GLY A 143 -7.22 -10.10 13.70
N TRP A 144 -8.13 -10.07 12.74
CA TRP A 144 -7.89 -10.37 11.34
C TRP A 144 -8.13 -9.14 10.43
N PRO A 145 -7.36 -8.05 10.59
CA PRO A 145 -7.60 -6.82 9.82
C PRO A 145 -7.43 -7.00 8.31
N ASN A 146 -6.61 -7.96 7.88
CA ASN A 146 -6.46 -8.35 6.47
C ASN A 146 -7.74 -8.97 5.86
N HIS A 147 -8.72 -9.35 6.68
CA HIS A 147 -10.05 -9.79 6.25
C HIS A 147 -11.12 -8.72 6.49
N CYS A 148 -10.72 -7.46 6.60
CA CYS A 148 -11.64 -6.36 6.82
C CYS A 148 -12.74 -6.33 5.75
N GLU A 149 -14.00 -6.20 6.19
CA GLU A 149 -15.15 -6.12 5.28
C GLU A 149 -15.19 -4.82 4.46
N ARG A 150 -14.45 -3.81 4.92
CA ARG A 150 -14.33 -2.48 4.30
C ARG A 150 -12.85 -2.16 4.08
N LEU A 151 -12.12 -3.11 3.50
CA LEU A 151 -10.72 -2.96 3.20
C LEU A 151 -10.53 -2.02 2.01
N ASP A 152 -9.67 -1.02 2.19
CA ASP A 152 -9.04 -0.29 1.11
C ASP A 152 -7.55 -0.60 1.10
N GLU A 153 -6.95 -0.58 -0.09
CA GLU A 153 -5.54 -0.90 -0.31
C GLU A 153 -4.87 0.23 -1.08
N ILE A 154 -3.79 0.78 -0.47
CA ILE A 154 -3.02 1.90 -1.03
C ILE A 154 -2.37 1.45 -2.35
N GLY A 155 -2.59 2.19 -3.42
CA GLY A 155 -2.05 1.85 -4.75
C GLY A 155 -2.84 0.80 -5.53
N PHE A 156 -3.99 0.34 -4.98
CA PHE A 156 -4.87 -0.64 -5.63
C PHE A 156 -6.27 -0.08 -5.92
N ASN A 157 -6.96 0.40 -4.91
CA ASN A 157 -8.27 1.04 -5.07
C ASN A 157 -8.35 2.44 -4.48
N VAL A 158 -7.31 2.85 -3.76
CA VAL A 158 -7.10 4.24 -3.32
C VAL A 158 -5.70 4.69 -3.73
N ASN A 159 -5.51 6.00 -3.89
CA ASN A 159 -4.24 6.55 -4.37
C ASN A 159 -3.06 6.11 -3.52
N GLY A 160 -2.02 5.63 -4.20
CA GLY A 160 -0.77 5.15 -3.65
C GLY A 160 0.35 6.19 -3.65
N ALA A 161 1.59 5.70 -3.54
CA ALA A 161 2.77 6.48 -3.23
C ALA A 161 3.73 6.70 -4.42
N PHE A 162 3.37 6.33 -5.65
CA PHE A 162 4.13 6.78 -6.82
C PHE A 162 3.80 8.24 -7.13
N CYS A 163 3.93 9.09 -6.11
CA CYS A 163 3.70 10.53 -6.14
C CYS A 163 4.63 11.26 -5.16
N GLU A 164 4.58 12.58 -5.16
CA GLU A 164 5.46 13.37 -4.30
C GLU A 164 4.92 13.48 -2.86
N TYR A 165 3.59 13.44 -2.68
CA TYR A 165 2.93 13.55 -1.38
C TYR A 165 1.72 12.62 -1.29
N ILE A 166 1.51 12.05 -0.10
CA ILE A 166 0.36 11.19 0.20
C ILE A 166 -0.20 11.54 1.58
N VAL A 167 -1.51 11.41 1.74
CA VAL A 167 -2.18 11.52 3.04
C VAL A 167 -2.64 10.14 3.49
N LEU A 168 -2.23 9.73 4.69
CA LEU A 168 -2.56 8.43 5.28
C LEU A 168 -3.07 8.58 6.71
N PRO A 169 -3.89 7.64 7.21
CA PRO A 169 -4.23 7.57 8.62
C PRO A 169 -2.99 7.38 9.50
N ASP A 170 -2.93 8.08 10.61
CA ASP A 170 -1.80 8.01 11.56
C ASP A 170 -1.56 6.60 12.11
N ARG A 171 -2.64 5.81 12.26
CA ARG A 171 -2.56 4.41 12.72
C ARG A 171 -1.78 3.49 11.78
N CYS A 172 -1.68 3.85 10.50
CA CYS A 172 -0.95 3.06 9.50
C CYS A 172 0.54 3.39 9.43
N LEU A 173 1.01 4.40 10.20
CA LEU A 173 2.39 4.86 10.14
C LEU A 173 3.28 4.21 11.20
N TRP A 174 4.51 3.90 10.81
CA TRP A 174 5.55 3.34 11.66
C TRP A 174 6.81 4.20 11.57
N SER A 175 7.42 4.48 12.74
CA SER A 175 8.63 5.29 12.82
C SER A 175 9.84 4.53 12.27
N LEU A 176 10.64 5.21 11.43
CA LEU A 176 11.93 4.72 10.93
C LEU A 176 13.11 5.16 11.81
N GLU A 177 12.89 5.88 12.92
CA GLU A 177 13.96 6.29 13.85
C GLU A 177 14.87 5.13 14.31
N PRO A 178 14.38 3.90 14.55
CA PRO A 178 15.25 2.78 14.91
C PRO A 178 16.33 2.48 13.86
N LEU A 179 16.08 2.76 12.57
CA LEU A 179 17.03 2.52 11.49
C LEU A 179 18.24 3.45 11.53
N ARG A 180 18.18 4.60 12.23
CA ARG A 180 19.34 5.48 12.46
C ARG A 180 20.49 4.82 13.21
N ARG A 181 20.21 3.72 13.90
CA ARG A 181 21.27 2.93 14.55
C ARG A 181 22.15 2.21 13.52
N GLN A 182 21.57 1.82 12.40
CA GLN A 182 22.23 1.04 11.34
C GLN A 182 22.72 1.93 10.20
N TYR A 183 21.91 2.90 9.77
CA TYR A 183 22.17 3.74 8.61
C TYR A 183 22.50 5.17 9.04
N LYS A 184 23.53 5.78 8.43
CA LYS A 184 23.94 7.17 8.69
C LYS A 184 23.37 8.15 7.66
N ASP A 185 23.17 7.68 6.42
CA ASP A 185 22.56 8.46 5.36
C ASP A 185 21.04 8.31 5.42
N GLU A 186 20.33 9.44 5.39
CA GLU A 186 18.87 9.46 5.36
C GLU A 186 18.30 8.78 4.12
N ARG A 187 19.00 8.84 2.98
CA ARG A 187 18.60 8.10 1.78
C ARG A 187 18.52 6.61 2.04
N ASP A 188 19.53 6.05 2.71
CA ASP A 188 19.57 4.62 3.02
C ASP A 188 18.47 4.24 4.02
N ILE A 189 18.13 5.13 4.96
CA ILE A 189 17.00 4.92 5.87
C ILE A 189 15.69 4.83 5.08
N PHE A 190 15.46 5.71 4.10
CA PHE A 190 14.24 5.67 3.31
C PHE A 190 14.21 4.47 2.35
N LEU A 191 15.34 4.09 1.75
CA LEU A 191 15.42 2.89 0.94
C LEU A 191 15.12 1.62 1.77
N ALA A 192 15.74 1.51 2.96
CA ALA A 192 15.43 0.42 3.89
C ALA A 192 13.98 0.50 4.41
N GLY A 193 13.46 1.72 4.64
CA GLY A 193 12.10 1.98 5.07
C GLY A 193 11.04 1.52 4.06
N SER A 194 11.32 1.64 2.75
CA SER A 194 10.41 1.13 1.71
C SER A 194 10.38 -0.40 1.62
N LEU A 195 11.39 -1.08 2.16
CA LEU A 195 11.42 -2.55 2.24
C LEU A 195 10.67 -3.12 3.44
N VAL A 196 10.19 -2.28 4.37
CA VAL A 196 9.49 -2.76 5.57
C VAL A 196 8.19 -3.49 5.18
N GLU A 197 7.46 -2.96 4.19
CA GLU A 197 6.23 -3.59 3.70
C GLU A 197 6.51 -5.00 3.12
N PRO A 198 7.34 -5.20 2.07
CA PRO A 198 7.59 -6.55 1.54
C PRO A 198 8.26 -7.48 2.56
N CYS A 199 9.08 -6.97 3.49
CA CYS A 199 9.60 -7.77 4.60
C CYS A 199 8.49 -8.26 5.53
N SER A 200 7.46 -7.43 5.78
CA SER A 200 6.31 -7.83 6.59
C SER A 200 5.51 -8.96 5.95
N VAL A 201 5.41 -8.99 4.63
CA VAL A 201 4.79 -10.08 3.86
C VAL A 201 5.53 -11.40 4.09
N GLY A 202 6.87 -11.40 3.94
CA GLY A 202 7.71 -12.57 4.21
C GLY A 202 7.59 -13.05 5.66
N TYR A 203 7.71 -12.13 6.62
CA TYR A 203 7.55 -12.44 8.04
C TYR A 203 6.16 -13.03 8.35
N ASN A 204 5.11 -12.41 7.86
CA ASN A 204 3.75 -12.90 8.07
C ASN A 204 3.56 -14.32 7.50
N ALA A 205 4.08 -14.59 6.29
CA ALA A 205 3.98 -15.90 5.67
C ALA A 205 4.66 -16.99 6.50
N VAL A 206 5.89 -16.75 6.95
CA VAL A 206 6.72 -17.76 7.64
C VAL A 206 6.37 -17.88 9.12
N ILE A 207 6.27 -16.76 9.82
CA ILE A 207 6.15 -16.74 11.28
C ILE A 207 4.67 -16.81 11.72
N GLU A 208 3.84 -15.90 11.23
CA GLU A 208 2.46 -15.79 11.70
C GLU A 208 1.54 -16.87 11.09
N ARG A 209 1.68 -17.11 9.78
CA ARG A 209 0.82 -18.07 9.06
C ARG A 209 1.45 -19.46 8.96
N GLY A 210 2.76 -19.55 8.80
CA GLY A 210 3.50 -20.81 8.75
C GLY A 210 3.74 -21.45 10.12
N GLY A 211 3.45 -20.74 11.22
CA GLY A 211 3.67 -21.21 12.58
C GLY A 211 5.12 -21.11 13.07
N GLY A 212 5.95 -20.36 12.36
CA GLY A 212 7.37 -20.14 12.67
C GLY A 212 8.29 -21.30 12.29
N ILE A 213 9.57 -21.07 12.47
CA ILE A 213 10.64 -22.05 12.18
C ILE A 213 11.22 -22.51 13.51
N ARG A 214 11.40 -23.80 13.69
CA ARG A 214 11.98 -24.42 14.90
C ARG A 214 13.42 -24.91 14.60
N PRO A 215 14.29 -24.99 15.60
CA PRO A 215 15.60 -25.60 15.43
C PRO A 215 15.48 -27.04 14.88
N GLY A 216 16.15 -27.28 13.74
CA GLY A 216 16.09 -28.56 13.03
C GLY A 216 15.12 -28.66 11.88
N ASP A 217 14.26 -27.64 11.69
CA ASP A 217 13.38 -27.56 10.51
C ASP A 217 14.20 -27.34 9.23
N ASN A 218 13.72 -27.94 8.13
CA ASN A 218 14.22 -27.66 6.79
C ASN A 218 13.24 -26.72 6.10
N VAL A 219 13.73 -25.57 5.67
CA VAL A 219 12.95 -24.54 4.98
C VAL A 219 13.34 -24.49 3.52
N VAL A 220 12.36 -24.52 2.61
CA VAL A 220 12.55 -24.35 1.18
C VAL A 220 11.80 -23.13 0.73
N ILE A 221 12.52 -22.15 0.16
CA ILE A 221 11.96 -20.93 -0.39
C ILE A 221 12.00 -21.02 -1.91
N CYS A 222 10.83 -20.97 -2.56
CA CYS A 222 10.70 -21.01 -4.02
C CYS A 222 10.70 -19.60 -4.57
N GLY A 223 11.85 -19.12 -5.01
CA GLY A 223 12.07 -17.78 -5.57
C GLY A 223 12.91 -16.88 -4.68
N THR A 224 13.76 -16.07 -5.31
CA THR A 224 14.68 -15.14 -4.65
C THR A 224 14.35 -13.67 -4.96
N GLY A 225 13.07 -13.38 -5.17
CA GLY A 225 12.54 -12.02 -5.22
C GLY A 225 12.50 -11.38 -3.82
N PRO A 226 12.08 -10.10 -3.71
CA PRO A 226 12.10 -9.36 -2.42
C PRO A 226 11.42 -10.11 -1.28
N VAL A 227 10.24 -10.68 -1.50
CA VAL A 227 9.50 -11.45 -0.48
C VAL A 227 10.24 -12.74 -0.10
N GLY A 228 10.78 -13.48 -1.08
CA GLY A 228 11.55 -14.70 -0.80
C GLY A 228 12.87 -14.45 -0.07
N LEU A 229 13.49 -13.28 -0.31
CA LEU A 229 14.69 -12.86 0.43
C LEU A 229 14.36 -12.39 1.85
N ALA A 230 13.14 -11.93 2.08
CA ALA A 230 12.66 -11.47 3.39
C ALA A 230 12.12 -12.62 4.27
N ALA A 231 11.76 -13.75 3.66
CA ALA A 231 11.29 -14.95 4.32
C ALA A 231 12.45 -15.81 4.85
#